data_9a62a21e624ea1ced6734b6ec3b1add9
#
_entry.id   9a62a21e624ea1ced6734b6ec3b1add9
#
_cell.length_a   1.000
_cell.length_b   1.000
_cell.length_c   1.000
_cell.angle_alpha   90.00
_cell.angle_beta   90.00
_cell.angle_gamma   90.00
#
_symmetry.space_group_name_H-M   'P 1'
#
loop_
_entity.id
_entity.type
_entity.pdbx_description
1 polymer ?
#
loop_
_entity_poly.entity_id
_entity_poly.type
_entity_poly.pdbx_seq_one_letter_code
_entity_poly.pdbx_strand_id
1 'polypeptide(L)'
;MTRKLMTLLLAMLALTGCKESKDEPTPDGKVEGEVYVLVGSYDRDFVYNLDGEAIYSSPEGSHIASLQAEGGDWYALVKYNNQSNQILKNGKYVMSTTQEITEFGVGNGKIFTLQRVKRGNDTYEWGFGEDNKPLYQLSENKFYSYSNLMVYSKGPTGQSYYFFLEFNEENGSRMLSKYYNYETTTIDPIDLVYGYVTSCDFTPGGFIYCYEDWDTNKNIYSWNDEKRDLGFIPTQVRVFDRKPYVLGSKATKQMGSGTTREPVVVIDGEETILRTDFLPRDLVDGVRMLQHGNDVYILATGNGCSCIFKNLKPIEVQAMIPNPGHLTDMISLAHCVYKDFVVVDRPKE
;
A
#
# COMPACT_ATOMS: atom_id res chain seq x y z
N MET A 1 -6.70 67.93 -7.00
CA MET A 1 -5.36 67.26 -7.02
C MET A 1 -5.22 66.12 -6.03
N THR A 2 -6.29 65.61 -5.41
CA THR A 2 -6.27 64.66 -4.29
C THR A 2 -6.71 63.24 -4.60
N ARG A 3 -7.35 62.97 -5.77
CA ARG A 3 -7.81 61.60 -6.12
C ARG A 3 -6.74 60.71 -6.81
N LYS A 4 -5.74 61.31 -7.47
CA LYS A 4 -4.66 60.53 -8.13
C LYS A 4 -3.56 60.08 -7.16
N LEU A 5 -3.38 60.75 -6.02
CA LEU A 5 -2.42 60.39 -5.03
C LEU A 5 -2.87 59.14 -4.20
N MET A 6 -4.21 59.02 -3.99
CA MET A 6 -4.77 57.91 -3.21
C MET A 6 -4.75 56.58 -3.99
N THR A 7 -4.86 56.64 -5.31
CA THR A 7 -4.79 55.42 -6.16
C THR A 7 -3.35 54.90 -6.27
N LEU A 8 -2.37 55.81 -6.21
CA LEU A 8 -0.93 55.38 -6.22
C LEU A 8 -0.50 54.76 -4.89
N LEU A 9 -1.07 55.24 -3.77
CA LEU A 9 -0.77 54.65 -2.44
C LEU A 9 -1.41 53.25 -2.26
N LEU A 10 -2.62 53.04 -2.79
CA LEU A 10 -3.26 51.71 -2.78
C LEU A 10 -2.55 50.72 -3.72
N ALA A 11 -1.97 51.15 -4.83
CA ALA A 11 -1.20 50.31 -5.73
C ALA A 11 0.16 49.90 -5.14
N MET A 12 0.78 50.74 -4.29
CA MET A 12 2.03 50.40 -3.58
C MET A 12 1.81 49.48 -2.37
N LEU A 13 0.62 49.53 -1.74
CA LEU A 13 0.29 48.59 -0.64
C LEU A 13 -0.09 47.18 -1.15
N ALA A 14 -0.52 47.04 -2.42
CA ALA A 14 -0.81 45.77 -3.04
C ALA A 14 0.48 44.99 -3.49
N LEU A 15 1.61 45.70 -3.60
CA LEU A 15 2.88 45.08 -4.03
C LEU A 15 3.80 44.65 -2.88
N THR A 16 3.44 44.94 -1.63
CA THR A 16 4.24 44.53 -0.45
C THR A 16 3.64 43.33 0.30
N GLY A 17 2.56 42.71 -0.21
CA GLY A 17 1.81 41.64 0.46
C GLY A 17 2.09 40.22 -0.01
N CYS A 18 2.90 40.00 -1.02
CA CYS A 18 3.40 38.68 -1.39
C CYS A 18 4.91 38.61 -1.13
N LYS A 19 5.31 38.52 0.15
CA LYS A 19 6.45 37.71 0.45
C LYS A 19 6.01 36.26 0.19
N GLU A 20 6.27 35.77 -1.03
CA GLU A 20 6.55 34.35 -1.16
C GLU A 20 7.53 34.03 -0.05
N SER A 21 7.12 33.20 0.91
CA SER A 21 8.07 32.44 1.68
C SER A 21 8.88 31.72 0.60
N LYS A 22 10.08 32.19 0.31
CA LYS A 22 11.10 31.34 -0.26
C LYS A 22 11.20 30.25 0.79
N ASP A 23 10.53 29.13 0.54
CA ASP A 23 10.94 27.87 1.11
C ASP A 23 12.43 27.84 0.79
N GLU A 24 13.25 27.99 1.83
CA GLU A 24 14.67 27.71 1.69
C GLU A 24 14.72 26.33 1.04
N PRO A 25 15.46 26.18 -0.08
CA PRO A 25 15.58 24.86 -0.69
C PRO A 25 16.11 23.97 0.44
N THR A 26 15.29 23.03 0.87
CA THR A 26 15.75 21.93 1.73
C THR A 26 17.02 21.45 1.03
N PRO A 27 18.16 21.41 1.72
CA PRO A 27 19.39 20.97 1.09
C PRO A 27 19.06 19.64 0.41
N ASP A 28 19.40 19.50 -0.89
CA ASP A 28 19.19 18.32 -1.74
C ASP A 28 19.96 17.10 -1.19
N GLY A 29 19.71 16.76 0.05
CA GLY A 29 20.05 15.49 0.60
C GLY A 29 19.02 14.51 0.07
N LYS A 30 19.27 13.90 -1.11
CA LYS A 30 18.55 12.69 -1.52
C LYS A 30 18.63 11.73 -0.34
N VAL A 31 17.50 11.54 0.34
CA VAL A 31 17.40 10.50 1.35
C VAL A 31 17.41 9.20 0.57
N GLU A 32 18.50 8.47 0.67
CA GLU A 32 18.60 7.17 0.02
C GLU A 32 17.69 6.18 0.75
N GLY A 33 16.78 5.54 0.02
CA GLY A 33 15.89 4.55 0.59
C GLY A 33 16.58 3.20 0.73
N GLU A 34 16.50 2.58 1.90
CA GLU A 34 16.90 1.20 2.13
C GLU A 34 15.68 0.29 2.03
N VAL A 35 15.80 -0.78 1.22
CA VAL A 35 14.71 -1.72 0.97
C VAL A 35 14.80 -2.89 1.94
N TYR A 36 13.70 -3.16 2.65
CA TYR A 36 13.52 -4.36 3.45
C TYR A 36 12.48 -5.27 2.82
N VAL A 37 12.78 -6.57 2.73
CA VAL A 37 11.92 -7.58 2.13
C VAL A 37 11.48 -8.61 3.16
N LEU A 38 10.22 -9.03 3.07
CA LEU A 38 9.63 -10.07 3.92
C LEU A 38 9.71 -11.41 3.22
N VAL A 39 10.44 -12.33 3.81
CA VAL A 39 10.58 -13.72 3.33
C VAL A 39 9.93 -14.67 4.33
N GLY A 40 9.00 -15.50 3.83
CA GLY A 40 8.32 -16.49 4.63
C GLY A 40 9.11 -17.80 4.79
N SER A 41 9.00 -18.43 5.94
CA SER A 41 9.45 -19.77 6.22
C SER A 41 8.29 -20.62 6.75
N TYR A 42 8.56 -21.90 7.05
CA TYR A 42 7.53 -22.82 7.54
C TYR A 42 7.01 -22.46 8.94
N ASP A 43 7.90 -22.02 9.82
CA ASP A 43 7.62 -21.80 11.25
C ASP A 43 7.68 -20.34 11.69
N ARG A 44 8.26 -19.46 10.85
CA ARG A 44 8.43 -18.03 11.11
C ARG A 44 8.71 -17.25 9.83
N ASP A 45 8.69 -15.95 9.92
CA ASP A 45 9.03 -15.04 8.84
C ASP A 45 10.27 -14.21 9.17
N PHE A 46 10.98 -13.77 8.15
CA PHE A 46 12.20 -12.97 8.25
C PHE A 46 12.06 -11.68 7.45
N VAL A 47 12.62 -10.61 7.99
CA VAL A 47 12.81 -9.34 7.29
C VAL A 47 14.30 -9.19 7.01
N TYR A 48 14.66 -9.09 5.74
CA TYR A 48 16.04 -8.90 5.29
C TYR A 48 16.18 -7.54 4.59
N ASN A 49 17.38 -6.93 4.70
CA ASN A 49 17.75 -5.91 3.71
C ASN A 49 18.24 -6.61 2.41
N LEU A 50 18.49 -5.82 1.36
CA LEU A 50 18.93 -6.41 0.08
C LEU A 50 20.39 -6.92 0.11
N ASP A 51 21.16 -6.58 1.14
CA ASP A 51 22.51 -7.10 1.38
C ASP A 51 22.48 -8.49 2.08
N GLY A 52 21.27 -8.98 2.43
CA GLY A 52 21.07 -10.30 3.05
C GLY A 52 21.21 -10.30 4.56
N GLU A 53 21.32 -9.13 5.18
CA GLU A 53 21.31 -9.03 6.63
C GLU A 53 19.88 -9.22 7.17
N ALA A 54 19.74 -10.11 8.16
CA ALA A 54 18.46 -10.32 8.84
C ALA A 54 18.20 -9.18 9.83
N ILE A 55 17.27 -8.29 9.45
CA ILE A 55 16.86 -7.15 10.29
C ILE A 55 15.96 -7.62 11.43
N TYR A 56 15.11 -8.64 11.15
CA TYR A 56 14.21 -9.22 12.15
C TYR A 56 13.80 -10.64 11.77
N SER A 57 13.54 -11.45 12.78
CA SER A 57 12.83 -12.73 12.62
C SER A 57 11.64 -12.78 13.58
N SER A 58 10.49 -13.20 13.07
CA SER A 58 9.32 -13.38 13.92
C SER A 58 9.52 -14.55 14.89
N PRO A 59 8.86 -14.56 16.07
CA PRO A 59 8.87 -15.72 16.96
C PRO A 59 8.35 -16.97 16.25
N GLU A 60 8.79 -18.13 16.72
CA GLU A 60 8.28 -19.41 16.23
C GLU A 60 6.76 -19.52 16.42
N GLY A 61 6.06 -20.04 15.43
CA GLY A 61 4.60 -20.13 15.41
C GLY A 61 3.90 -18.80 15.18
N SER A 62 4.60 -17.81 14.64
CA SER A 62 4.02 -16.53 14.23
C SER A 62 4.42 -16.14 12.81
N HIS A 63 3.60 -15.32 12.18
CA HIS A 63 3.80 -14.84 10.82
C HIS A 63 3.66 -13.34 10.75
N ILE A 64 4.48 -12.71 9.91
CA ILE A 64 4.33 -11.30 9.56
C ILE A 64 3.30 -11.19 8.43
N ALA A 65 2.17 -10.54 8.71
CA ALA A 65 1.10 -10.40 7.74
C ALA A 65 1.37 -9.28 6.72
N SER A 66 1.98 -8.18 7.18
CA SER A 66 2.31 -7.04 6.30
C SER A 66 3.38 -6.14 6.93
N LEU A 67 4.05 -5.37 6.07
CA LEU A 67 5.01 -4.34 6.44
C LEU A 67 4.48 -2.96 6.07
N GLN A 68 4.83 -1.95 6.86
CA GLN A 68 4.61 -0.53 6.57
C GLN A 68 5.85 0.27 6.92
N ALA A 69 6.01 1.46 6.36
CA ALA A 69 7.12 2.35 6.70
C ALA A 69 6.65 3.80 6.78
N GLU A 70 7.29 4.57 7.65
CA GLU A 70 7.14 6.02 7.74
C GLU A 70 8.51 6.63 8.09
N GLY A 71 9.08 7.41 7.17
CA GLY A 71 10.43 7.95 7.33
C GLY A 71 11.47 6.84 7.49
N GLY A 72 12.30 6.94 8.53
CA GLY A 72 13.31 5.94 8.87
C GLY A 72 12.80 4.74 9.68
N ASP A 73 11.50 4.67 9.97
CA ASP A 73 10.91 3.63 10.78
C ASP A 73 10.14 2.60 9.92
N TRP A 74 10.32 1.31 10.20
CA TRP A 74 9.49 0.26 9.65
C TRP A 74 8.61 -0.37 10.73
N TYR A 75 7.46 -0.89 10.28
CA TYR A 75 6.45 -1.50 11.13
C TYR A 75 6.04 -2.85 10.55
N ALA A 76 5.70 -3.80 11.42
CA ALA A 76 5.23 -5.12 11.02
C ALA A 76 4.00 -5.52 11.82
N LEU A 77 2.99 -6.06 11.13
CA LEU A 77 1.88 -6.75 11.77
C LEU A 77 2.24 -8.23 11.92
N VAL A 78 2.44 -8.68 13.17
CA VAL A 78 2.74 -10.07 13.50
C VAL A 78 1.48 -10.74 14.04
N LYS A 79 1.09 -11.85 13.42
CA LYS A 79 -0.05 -12.68 13.80
C LYS A 79 0.46 -13.99 14.43
N TYR A 80 -0.11 -14.34 15.59
CA TYR A 80 0.21 -15.57 16.29
C TYR A 80 -0.92 -16.60 16.14
N ASN A 81 -0.56 -17.88 16.19
CA ASN A 81 -1.54 -18.97 16.10
C ASN A 81 -2.57 -18.97 17.24
N ASN A 82 -2.29 -18.32 18.36
CA ASN A 82 -3.22 -18.13 19.49
C ASN A 82 -4.18 -16.96 19.30
N GLN A 83 -4.31 -16.41 18.11
CA GLN A 83 -5.16 -15.28 17.74
C GLN A 83 -4.74 -13.91 18.32
N SER A 84 -3.60 -13.78 18.95
CA SER A 84 -3.06 -12.47 19.30
C SER A 84 -2.40 -11.83 18.08
N ASN A 85 -2.55 -10.50 17.99
CA ASN A 85 -1.91 -9.69 16.95
C ASN A 85 -1.02 -8.65 17.63
N GLN A 86 0.15 -8.45 17.07
CA GLN A 86 1.10 -7.45 17.56
C GLN A 86 1.57 -6.56 16.41
N ILE A 87 1.73 -5.28 16.69
CA ILE A 87 2.43 -4.38 15.79
C ILE A 87 3.78 -4.05 16.42
N LEU A 88 4.81 -4.19 15.60
CA LEU A 88 6.19 -3.87 15.94
C LEU A 88 6.59 -2.60 15.20
N LYS A 89 7.48 -1.83 15.82
CA LYS A 89 8.22 -0.73 15.22
C LYS A 89 9.71 -1.03 15.35
N ASN A 90 10.44 -1.12 14.24
CA ASN A 90 11.87 -1.45 14.22
C ASN A 90 12.20 -2.72 15.05
N GLY A 91 11.36 -3.76 14.89
CA GLY A 91 11.50 -5.01 15.65
C GLY A 91 11.07 -4.94 17.12
N LYS A 92 10.66 -3.79 17.64
CA LYS A 92 10.22 -3.61 19.01
C LYS A 92 8.70 -3.52 19.08
N TYR A 93 8.15 -4.18 20.08
CA TYR A 93 6.72 -4.17 20.38
C TYR A 93 6.19 -2.75 20.68
N VAL A 94 5.11 -2.36 20.03
CA VAL A 94 4.43 -1.08 20.25
C VAL A 94 2.93 -1.23 20.51
N MET A 95 2.28 -2.29 20.00
CA MET A 95 0.85 -2.50 20.15
C MET A 95 0.49 -3.99 20.17
N SER A 96 -0.50 -4.40 21.00
CA SER A 96 -1.07 -5.76 21.02
C SER A 96 -2.57 -5.71 21.18
N THR A 97 -3.25 -6.63 20.55
CA THR A 97 -4.68 -6.84 20.71
C THR A 97 -5.04 -8.31 20.49
N THR A 98 -6.09 -8.76 21.18
CA THR A 98 -6.73 -10.06 20.92
C THR A 98 -7.77 -9.98 19.80
N GLN A 99 -8.12 -8.77 19.35
CA GLN A 99 -8.97 -8.58 18.18
C GLN A 99 -8.17 -8.85 16.93
N GLU A 100 -8.78 -9.46 15.94
CA GLU A 100 -8.11 -9.70 14.66
C GLU A 100 -7.87 -8.37 13.95
N ILE A 101 -6.60 -8.01 13.75
CA ILE A 101 -6.23 -6.91 12.87
C ILE A 101 -6.19 -7.47 11.45
N THR A 102 -7.06 -6.98 10.58
CA THR A 102 -7.07 -7.37 9.16
C THR A 102 -6.07 -6.56 8.37
N GLU A 103 -5.98 -5.27 8.67
CA GLU A 103 -5.04 -4.34 8.06
C GLU A 103 -4.55 -3.29 9.06
N PHE A 104 -3.39 -2.73 8.80
CA PHE A 104 -2.90 -1.57 9.52
C PHE A 104 -2.18 -0.60 8.59
N GLY A 105 -2.11 0.66 9.00
CA GLY A 105 -1.36 1.72 8.35
C GLY A 105 -0.67 2.61 9.37
N VAL A 106 0.34 3.34 8.93
CA VAL A 106 1.06 4.30 9.76
C VAL A 106 1.07 5.66 9.10
N GLY A 107 0.98 6.71 9.90
CA GLY A 107 1.02 8.08 9.42
C GLY A 107 1.07 9.10 10.55
N ASN A 108 1.92 10.10 10.43
CA ASN A 108 2.16 11.13 11.44
C ASN A 108 2.51 10.55 12.82
N GLY A 109 3.30 9.47 12.84
CA GLY A 109 3.71 8.77 14.06
C GLY A 109 2.60 7.97 14.73
N LYS A 110 1.44 7.81 14.11
CA LYS A 110 0.28 7.06 14.63
C LYS A 110 0.07 5.76 13.88
N ILE A 111 -0.49 4.79 14.60
CA ILE A 111 -0.83 3.46 14.07
C ILE A 111 -2.34 3.37 13.94
N PHE A 112 -2.81 3.08 12.75
CA PHE A 112 -4.21 2.88 12.43
C PHE A 112 -4.47 1.43 12.14
N THR A 113 -5.58 0.91 12.65
CA THR A 113 -5.93 -0.51 12.50
C THR A 113 -7.37 -0.66 12.06
N LEU A 114 -7.59 -1.59 11.14
CA LEU A 114 -8.89 -2.16 10.88
C LEU A 114 -8.98 -3.49 11.60
N GLN A 115 -9.97 -3.61 12.48
CA GLN A 115 -10.10 -4.74 13.40
C GLN A 115 -11.42 -5.46 13.16
N ARG A 116 -11.42 -6.77 13.34
CA ARG A 116 -12.59 -7.63 13.23
C ARG A 116 -12.80 -8.38 14.55
N VAL A 117 -13.99 -8.26 15.11
CA VAL A 117 -14.38 -8.92 16.36
C VAL A 117 -15.49 -9.91 16.09
N LYS A 118 -15.27 -11.18 16.40
CA LYS A 118 -16.30 -12.21 16.27
C LYS A 118 -17.31 -12.05 17.43
N ARG A 119 -18.60 -11.89 17.12
CA ARG A 119 -19.71 -11.69 18.10
C ARG A 119 -20.66 -12.86 18.22
N GLY A 120 -20.64 -13.80 17.34
CA GLY A 120 -21.52 -14.97 17.34
C GLY A 120 -21.00 -16.07 16.46
N ASN A 121 -21.84 -17.01 16.09
CA ASN A 121 -21.40 -18.17 15.32
C ASN A 121 -20.87 -17.78 13.94
N ASP A 122 -21.27 -16.67 13.32
CA ASP A 122 -20.74 -16.17 12.05
C ASP A 122 -20.96 -14.66 11.87
N THR A 123 -21.17 -13.94 12.96
CA THR A 123 -21.31 -12.48 12.94
C THR A 123 -20.03 -11.81 13.41
N TYR A 124 -19.63 -10.77 12.69
CA TYR A 124 -18.44 -9.99 12.99
C TYR A 124 -18.81 -8.52 13.12
N GLU A 125 -18.24 -7.87 14.11
CA GLU A 125 -18.18 -6.42 14.19
C GLU A 125 -16.84 -5.93 13.64
N TRP A 126 -16.88 -4.87 12.86
CA TRP A 126 -15.71 -4.20 12.37
C TRP A 126 -15.47 -2.94 13.18
N GLY A 127 -14.23 -2.72 13.56
CA GLY A 127 -13.79 -1.55 14.29
C GLY A 127 -12.60 -0.90 13.61
N PHE A 128 -12.58 0.41 13.74
CA PHE A 128 -11.47 1.21 13.30
C PHE A 128 -10.76 1.80 14.51
N GLY A 129 -9.44 1.73 14.59
CA GLY A 129 -8.70 2.17 15.75
C GLY A 129 -7.48 3.01 15.42
N GLU A 130 -7.09 3.88 16.33
CA GLU A 130 -5.86 4.65 16.36
C GLU A 130 -5.14 4.38 17.67
N ASP A 131 -3.89 3.94 17.62
CA ASP A 131 -3.04 3.66 18.79
C ASP A 131 -3.77 2.87 19.90
N ASN A 132 -4.45 1.77 19.54
CA ASN A 132 -5.31 0.96 20.42
C ASN A 132 -6.61 1.62 20.90
N LYS A 133 -6.93 2.81 20.47
CA LYS A 133 -8.22 3.43 20.82
C LYS A 133 -9.21 3.17 19.69
N PRO A 134 -10.40 2.63 19.97
CA PRO A 134 -11.42 2.51 18.96
C PRO A 134 -11.89 3.92 18.57
N LEU A 135 -11.82 4.24 17.28
CA LEU A 135 -12.32 5.50 16.73
C LEU A 135 -13.77 5.36 16.26
N TYR A 136 -14.08 4.23 15.67
CA TYR A 136 -15.38 3.98 15.08
C TYR A 136 -15.71 2.50 15.08
N GLN A 137 -16.97 2.18 15.38
CA GLN A 137 -17.50 0.83 15.29
C GLN A 137 -18.51 0.80 14.14
N LEU A 138 -18.27 -0.06 13.18
CA LEU A 138 -19.18 -0.25 12.05
C LEU A 138 -20.38 -1.09 12.51
N SER A 139 -21.59 -0.69 12.09
CA SER A 139 -22.83 -1.32 12.56
C SER A 139 -22.90 -2.81 12.23
N GLU A 140 -23.52 -3.60 13.13
CA GLU A 140 -23.59 -5.08 13.09
C GLU A 140 -24.24 -5.67 11.83
N ASN A 141 -24.99 -4.88 11.07
CA ASN A 141 -25.82 -5.37 9.96
C ASN A 141 -25.20 -5.21 8.58
N LYS A 142 -23.89 -4.88 8.50
CA LYS A 142 -23.22 -4.65 7.24
C LYS A 142 -22.06 -5.61 7.08
N PHE A 143 -22.15 -6.49 6.11
CA PHE A 143 -21.07 -7.41 5.73
C PHE A 143 -20.01 -6.64 4.95
N TYR A 144 -18.81 -6.59 5.50
CA TYR A 144 -17.63 -6.05 4.81
C TYR A 144 -16.82 -7.23 4.27
N SER A 145 -16.94 -7.51 2.99
CA SER A 145 -16.22 -8.62 2.37
C SER A 145 -14.76 -8.29 2.07
N TYR A 146 -14.45 -7.01 1.92
CA TYR A 146 -13.11 -6.51 1.64
C TYR A 146 -12.91 -5.13 2.27
N SER A 147 -11.77 -4.94 2.87
CA SER A 147 -11.37 -3.65 3.39
C SER A 147 -9.97 -3.33 2.91
N ASN A 148 -9.77 -2.12 2.45
CA ASN A 148 -8.45 -1.60 2.15
C ASN A 148 -8.23 -0.39 3.04
N LEU A 149 -7.37 -0.54 4.04
CA LEU A 149 -6.99 0.55 4.92
C LEU A 149 -5.85 1.32 4.29
N MET A 150 -6.14 2.54 3.89
CA MET A 150 -5.14 3.46 3.41
C MET A 150 -5.00 4.62 4.38
N VAL A 151 -3.79 4.83 4.85
CA VAL A 151 -3.45 5.99 5.67
C VAL A 151 -2.71 6.98 4.80
N TYR A 152 -3.32 8.13 4.59
CA TYR A 152 -2.71 9.23 3.87
C TYR A 152 -2.26 10.30 4.87
N SER A 153 -0.96 10.38 5.12
CA SER A 153 -0.40 11.25 6.17
C SER A 153 -0.18 12.70 5.74
N LYS A 154 -0.30 13.03 4.46
CA LYS A 154 0.00 14.36 3.91
C LYS A 154 -1.09 14.87 2.99
N GLY A 155 -2.31 14.99 3.49
CA GLY A 155 -3.30 15.83 2.81
C GLY A 155 -2.89 17.31 2.92
N PRO A 156 -3.38 18.18 2.02
CA PRO A 156 -3.08 19.61 2.07
C PRO A 156 -3.47 20.28 3.39
N THR A 157 -4.24 19.59 4.22
CA THR A 157 -4.69 20.04 5.55
C THR A 157 -4.03 19.26 6.70
N GLY A 158 -3.05 18.36 6.42
CA GLY A 158 -2.44 17.50 7.44
C GLY A 158 -3.38 16.41 7.99
N GLN A 159 -4.50 16.16 7.33
CA GLN A 159 -5.50 15.17 7.74
C GLN A 159 -5.15 13.79 7.21
N SER A 160 -5.44 12.76 8.00
CA SER A 160 -5.33 11.36 7.58
C SER A 160 -6.67 10.88 7.04
N TYR A 161 -6.64 10.13 5.95
CA TYR A 161 -7.83 9.63 5.28
C TYR A 161 -7.86 8.11 5.35
N TYR A 162 -9.07 7.54 5.45
CA TYR A 162 -9.28 6.11 5.57
C TYR A 162 -10.30 5.65 4.57
N PHE A 163 -10.06 4.47 4.01
CA PHE A 163 -10.96 3.87 3.05
C PHE A 163 -11.37 2.48 3.48
N PHE A 164 -12.61 2.13 3.25
CA PHE A 164 -13.08 0.76 3.38
C PHE A 164 -14.23 0.52 2.41
N LEU A 165 -14.49 -0.76 2.19
CA LEU A 165 -15.54 -1.21 1.31
C LEU A 165 -16.67 -1.79 2.14
N GLU A 166 -17.89 -1.39 1.81
CA GLU A 166 -19.10 -1.95 2.35
C GLU A 166 -19.78 -2.82 1.29
N PHE A 167 -20.13 -4.05 1.68
CA PHE A 167 -20.91 -4.94 0.84
C PHE A 167 -22.39 -4.82 1.17
N ASN A 168 -23.24 -4.58 0.17
CA ASN A 168 -24.68 -4.60 0.33
C ASN A 168 -25.21 -5.93 -0.21
N GLU A 169 -25.67 -6.84 0.68
CA GLU A 169 -26.13 -8.17 0.31
C GLU A 169 -27.44 -8.20 -0.49
N GLU A 170 -28.32 -7.18 -0.33
CA GLU A 170 -29.66 -7.22 -0.93
C GLU A 170 -29.65 -7.20 -2.45
N ASN A 171 -28.64 -6.58 -3.07
CA ASN A 171 -28.54 -6.46 -4.53
C ASN A 171 -27.17 -6.88 -5.09
N GLY A 172 -26.30 -7.42 -4.26
CA GLY A 172 -24.94 -7.84 -4.68
C GLY A 172 -23.99 -6.71 -5.04
N SER A 173 -24.43 -5.45 -4.95
CA SER A 173 -23.54 -4.32 -5.20
C SER A 173 -22.71 -3.99 -3.98
N ARG A 174 -21.53 -3.39 -4.22
CA ARG A 174 -20.62 -2.91 -3.20
C ARG A 174 -20.57 -1.41 -3.20
N MET A 175 -20.79 -0.81 -2.05
CA MET A 175 -20.62 0.62 -1.88
C MET A 175 -19.20 0.91 -1.46
N LEU A 176 -18.46 1.62 -2.32
CA LEU A 176 -17.16 2.14 -2.00
C LEU A 176 -17.34 3.42 -1.21
N SER A 177 -16.85 3.44 0.01
CA SER A 177 -17.02 4.56 0.92
C SER A 177 -15.68 5.03 1.44
N LYS A 178 -15.53 6.35 1.62
CA LYS A 178 -14.36 6.94 2.23
C LYS A 178 -14.73 7.50 3.60
N TYR A 179 -13.81 7.38 4.54
CA TYR A 179 -13.89 7.96 5.85
C TYR A 179 -12.92 9.14 5.96
N TYR A 180 -13.43 10.28 6.34
CA TYR A 180 -12.64 11.49 6.55
C TYR A 180 -12.46 11.77 8.03
N ASN A 181 -11.21 12.11 8.43
CA ASN A 181 -10.94 12.91 9.59
C ASN A 181 -11.43 12.35 10.95
N TYR A 182 -10.60 12.49 11.96
CA TYR A 182 -10.87 12.15 13.35
C TYR A 182 -12.15 12.76 13.93
N GLU A 183 -12.59 13.90 13.40
CA GLU A 183 -13.62 14.71 14.00
C GLU A 183 -15.01 14.47 13.40
N THR A 184 -15.09 13.84 12.25
CA THR A 184 -16.39 13.59 11.60
C THR A 184 -16.54 12.10 11.31
N THR A 185 -17.55 11.48 11.92
CA THR A 185 -17.98 10.10 11.67
C THR A 185 -18.75 9.95 10.35
N THR A 186 -18.61 10.87 9.41
CA THR A 186 -19.31 10.82 8.14
C THR A 186 -18.58 9.89 7.17
N ILE A 187 -19.29 8.87 6.76
CA ILE A 187 -18.89 7.98 5.65
C ILE A 187 -19.47 8.59 4.39
N ASP A 188 -18.61 9.03 3.49
CA ASP A 188 -19.06 9.53 2.19
C ASP A 188 -19.03 8.39 1.18
N PRO A 189 -20.17 8.01 0.58
CA PRO A 189 -20.17 7.06 -0.52
C PRO A 189 -19.43 7.66 -1.72
N ILE A 190 -18.59 6.86 -2.38
CA ILE A 190 -17.84 7.29 -3.55
C ILE A 190 -18.50 6.75 -4.81
N ASP A 191 -18.75 5.45 -4.87
CA ASP A 191 -19.38 4.80 -6.02
C ASP A 191 -20.10 3.52 -5.60
N LEU A 192 -21.10 3.13 -6.38
CA LEU A 192 -21.78 1.86 -6.27
C LEU A 192 -21.24 0.93 -7.37
N VAL A 193 -20.55 -0.12 -6.98
CA VAL A 193 -19.90 -1.05 -7.88
C VAL A 193 -20.60 -2.41 -7.83
N TYR A 194 -21.06 -2.89 -9.01
CA TYR A 194 -21.53 -4.25 -9.12
C TYR A 194 -20.36 -5.18 -9.49
N GLY A 195 -19.66 -5.67 -8.45
CA GLY A 195 -18.46 -6.44 -8.67
C GLY A 195 -17.56 -6.56 -7.44
N TYR A 196 -16.34 -7.00 -7.66
CA TYR A 196 -15.31 -7.16 -6.63
C TYR A 196 -14.22 -6.11 -6.77
N VAL A 197 -14.15 -5.16 -5.83
CA VAL A 197 -13.07 -4.17 -5.82
C VAL A 197 -11.77 -4.82 -5.34
N THR A 198 -10.74 -4.73 -6.16
CA THR A 198 -9.43 -5.34 -5.90
C THR A 198 -8.47 -4.40 -5.21
N SER A 199 -8.52 -3.12 -5.53
CA SER A 199 -7.67 -2.11 -4.92
C SER A 199 -8.22 -0.70 -5.16
N CYS A 200 -7.93 0.21 -4.26
CA CYS A 200 -8.23 1.63 -4.41
C CYS A 200 -7.10 2.49 -3.83
N ASP A 201 -7.05 3.74 -4.27
CA ASP A 201 -6.16 4.78 -3.73
C ASP A 201 -6.84 6.14 -3.80
N PHE A 202 -6.37 7.06 -3.00
CA PHE A 202 -6.88 8.41 -2.94
C PHE A 202 -5.77 9.44 -2.92
N THR A 203 -5.99 10.53 -3.63
CA THR A 203 -5.15 11.72 -3.56
C THR A 203 -6.02 12.97 -3.51
N PRO A 204 -5.46 14.14 -3.17
CA PRO A 204 -6.18 15.39 -3.28
C PRO A 204 -6.71 15.69 -4.70
N GLY A 205 -6.16 15.03 -5.72
CA GLY A 205 -6.54 15.18 -7.13
C GLY A 205 -7.61 14.22 -7.62
N GLY A 206 -8.04 13.25 -6.79
CA GLY A 206 -9.06 12.29 -7.19
C GLY A 206 -8.95 10.95 -6.49
N PHE A 207 -9.88 10.09 -6.85
CA PHE A 207 -10.00 8.73 -6.35
C PHE A 207 -9.78 7.74 -7.48
N ILE A 208 -8.97 6.71 -7.23
CA ILE A 208 -8.68 5.64 -8.18
C ILE A 208 -9.06 4.30 -7.58
N TYR A 209 -9.67 3.43 -8.35
CA TYR A 209 -9.98 2.06 -7.94
C TYR A 209 -10.02 1.12 -9.12
N CYS A 210 -9.80 -0.17 -8.83
CA CYS A 210 -10.00 -1.26 -9.76
C CYS A 210 -11.02 -2.25 -9.21
N TYR A 211 -11.83 -2.80 -10.09
CA TYR A 211 -12.80 -3.83 -9.73
C TYR A 211 -13.00 -4.82 -10.88
N GLU A 212 -13.41 -6.05 -10.52
CA GLU A 212 -13.94 -7.02 -11.45
C GLU A 212 -15.44 -6.75 -11.59
N ASP A 213 -15.87 -6.40 -12.78
CA ASP A 213 -17.28 -6.16 -13.11
C ASP A 213 -17.97 -7.50 -13.38
N TRP A 214 -18.99 -7.84 -12.59
CA TRP A 214 -19.68 -9.12 -12.69
C TRP A 214 -20.63 -9.24 -13.90
N ASP A 215 -21.10 -8.12 -14.45
CA ASP A 215 -21.95 -8.15 -15.65
C ASP A 215 -21.14 -8.45 -16.91
N THR A 216 -19.96 -7.86 -17.00
CA THR A 216 -19.10 -7.96 -18.19
C THR A 216 -17.95 -8.94 -18.01
N ASN A 217 -17.70 -9.40 -16.78
CA ASN A 217 -16.55 -10.25 -16.41
C ASN A 217 -15.20 -9.63 -16.81
N LYS A 218 -15.10 -8.30 -16.67
CA LYS A 218 -13.94 -7.51 -17.04
C LYS A 218 -13.31 -6.85 -15.80
N ASN A 219 -12.01 -6.65 -15.87
CA ASN A 219 -11.30 -5.85 -14.88
C ASN A 219 -11.32 -4.39 -15.29
N ILE A 220 -12.02 -3.57 -14.52
CA ILE A 220 -12.23 -2.16 -14.79
C ILE A 220 -11.35 -1.32 -13.86
N TYR A 221 -10.75 -0.31 -14.41
CA TYR A 221 -10.06 0.75 -13.73
C TYR A 221 -10.87 2.04 -13.84
N SER A 222 -11.03 2.74 -12.74
CA SER A 222 -11.72 4.03 -12.68
C SER A 222 -10.81 5.09 -12.08
N TRP A 223 -10.69 6.21 -12.79
CA TRP A 223 -9.94 7.39 -12.37
C TRP A 223 -10.69 8.65 -12.78
N ASN A 224 -11.08 9.50 -11.81
CA ASN A 224 -11.85 10.73 -12.07
C ASN A 224 -13.07 10.49 -12.96
N ASP A 225 -13.88 9.46 -12.62
CA ASP A 225 -15.08 9.03 -13.35
C ASP A 225 -14.83 8.42 -14.76
N GLU A 226 -13.61 8.40 -15.23
CA GLU A 226 -13.25 7.68 -16.44
C GLU A 226 -13.02 6.19 -16.12
N LYS A 227 -13.84 5.31 -16.76
CA LYS A 227 -13.73 3.86 -16.62
C LYS A 227 -13.09 3.25 -17.86
N ARG A 228 -12.11 2.34 -17.65
CA ARG A 228 -11.38 1.66 -18.73
C ARG A 228 -11.22 0.17 -18.42
N ASP A 229 -11.37 -0.66 -19.46
CA ASP A 229 -11.04 -2.08 -19.41
C ASP A 229 -9.51 -2.25 -19.42
N LEU A 230 -8.98 -2.99 -18.45
CA LEU A 230 -7.54 -3.18 -18.29
C LEU A 230 -6.99 -4.30 -19.19
N GLY A 231 -7.81 -5.31 -19.51
CA GLY A 231 -7.34 -6.51 -20.22
C GLY A 231 -6.37 -7.38 -19.42
N PHE A 232 -6.19 -7.11 -18.12
CA PHE A 232 -5.36 -7.90 -17.19
C PHE A 232 -5.97 -7.87 -15.78
N ILE A 233 -5.47 -8.72 -14.88
CA ILE A 233 -5.93 -8.79 -13.48
C ILE A 233 -5.16 -7.78 -12.65
N PRO A 234 -5.80 -6.71 -12.14
CA PRO A 234 -5.14 -5.74 -11.27
C PRO A 234 -4.93 -6.31 -9.86
N THR A 235 -3.81 -5.99 -9.25
CA THR A 235 -3.49 -6.32 -7.86
C THR A 235 -3.43 -5.08 -6.98
N GLN A 236 -2.96 -3.96 -7.52
CA GLN A 236 -2.86 -2.72 -6.77
C GLN A 236 -2.98 -1.50 -7.68
N VAL A 237 -3.65 -0.46 -7.18
CA VAL A 237 -3.63 0.88 -7.76
C VAL A 237 -3.03 1.87 -6.80
N ARG A 238 -2.31 2.86 -7.33
CA ARG A 238 -1.73 3.98 -6.57
C ARG A 238 -1.71 5.23 -7.43
N VAL A 239 -1.64 6.38 -6.77
CA VAL A 239 -1.36 7.64 -7.45
C VAL A 239 -0.07 8.22 -6.91
N PHE A 240 0.95 8.30 -7.76
CA PHE A 240 2.22 8.92 -7.46
C PHE A 240 2.43 10.14 -8.36
N ASP A 241 2.78 11.28 -7.78
CA ASP A 241 3.02 12.53 -8.51
C ASP A 241 1.87 12.88 -9.49
N ARG A 242 0.62 12.71 -9.03
CA ARG A 242 -0.62 12.93 -9.78
C ARG A 242 -0.81 12.02 -11.00
N LYS A 243 -0.04 10.94 -11.12
CA LYS A 243 -0.18 9.94 -12.16
C LYS A 243 -0.77 8.66 -11.60
N PRO A 244 -1.75 8.07 -12.26
CA PRO A 244 -2.30 6.78 -11.89
C PRO A 244 -1.34 5.66 -12.27
N TYR A 245 -1.13 4.74 -11.34
CA TYR A 245 -0.37 3.51 -11.51
C TYR A 245 -1.30 2.33 -11.24
N VAL A 246 -1.34 1.38 -12.15
CA VAL A 246 -2.08 0.12 -11.99
C VAL A 246 -1.12 -1.04 -12.15
N LEU A 247 -0.93 -1.80 -11.10
CA LEU A 247 -0.08 -2.99 -11.08
C LEU A 247 -0.95 -4.24 -11.19
N GLY A 248 -0.47 -5.26 -11.89
CA GLY A 248 -1.21 -6.52 -12.01
C GLY A 248 -0.47 -7.59 -12.79
N SER A 249 -1.25 -8.55 -13.29
CA SER A 249 -0.77 -9.73 -14.01
C SER A 249 -1.53 -9.92 -15.32
N LYS A 250 -0.80 -9.97 -16.42
CA LYS A 250 -1.34 -10.11 -17.78
C LYS A 250 -1.13 -11.53 -18.31
N ALA A 251 -2.18 -12.15 -18.82
CA ALA A 251 -2.06 -13.42 -19.52
C ALA A 251 -1.36 -13.22 -20.88
N THR A 252 -0.25 -13.93 -21.11
CA THR A 252 0.56 -13.73 -22.32
C THR A 252 0.45 -14.86 -23.31
N LYS A 253 0.20 -16.08 -22.87
CA LYS A 253 0.03 -17.23 -23.74
C LYS A 253 -0.76 -18.36 -23.06
N GLN A 254 -1.64 -19.02 -23.81
CA GLN A 254 -2.07 -20.37 -23.48
C GLN A 254 -1.09 -21.37 -24.08
N MET A 255 -0.28 -22.01 -23.26
CA MET A 255 0.57 -23.12 -23.67
C MET A 255 -0.04 -24.42 -23.11
N GLY A 256 -0.65 -25.23 -23.97
CA GLY A 256 -1.31 -26.49 -23.56
C GLY A 256 -2.43 -26.26 -22.55
N SER A 257 -2.32 -26.84 -21.36
CA SER A 257 -3.30 -26.71 -20.26
C SER A 257 -3.03 -25.54 -19.31
N GLY A 258 -2.03 -24.71 -19.55
CA GLY A 258 -1.61 -23.63 -18.64
C GLY A 258 -1.61 -22.25 -19.29
N THR A 259 -2.04 -21.24 -18.53
CA THR A 259 -1.90 -19.83 -18.89
C THR A 259 -0.61 -19.30 -18.27
N THR A 260 0.30 -18.80 -19.09
CA THR A 260 1.46 -18.04 -18.58
C THR A 260 1.03 -16.60 -18.33
N ARG A 261 1.55 -16.01 -17.27
CA ARG A 261 1.30 -14.61 -16.89
C ARG A 261 2.61 -13.87 -16.78
N GLU A 262 2.55 -12.55 -16.95
CA GLU A 262 3.67 -11.64 -16.74
C GLU A 262 3.20 -10.46 -15.88
N PRO A 263 4.02 -9.96 -14.96
CA PRO A 263 3.70 -8.78 -14.19
C PRO A 263 3.69 -7.56 -15.11
N VAL A 264 2.65 -6.74 -14.96
CA VAL A 264 2.42 -5.55 -15.77
C VAL A 264 2.16 -4.36 -14.87
N VAL A 265 2.68 -3.21 -15.26
CA VAL A 265 2.29 -1.92 -14.68
C VAL A 265 1.82 -0.98 -15.79
N VAL A 266 0.70 -0.31 -15.56
CA VAL A 266 0.20 0.77 -16.41
C VAL A 266 0.42 2.08 -15.68
N ILE A 267 1.09 3.02 -16.31
CA ILE A 267 1.41 4.35 -15.78
C ILE A 267 0.83 5.37 -16.74
N ASP A 268 -0.13 6.17 -16.28
CA ASP A 268 -0.77 7.20 -17.10
C ASP A 268 -1.29 6.66 -18.45
N GLY A 269 -1.76 5.41 -18.45
CA GLY A 269 -2.27 4.71 -19.63
C GLY A 269 -1.23 3.96 -20.47
N GLU A 270 0.05 4.09 -20.19
CA GLU A 270 1.12 3.36 -20.89
C GLU A 270 1.46 2.06 -20.16
N GLU A 271 1.39 0.94 -20.88
CA GLU A 271 1.65 -0.40 -20.35
C GLU A 271 3.14 -0.76 -20.44
N THR A 272 3.68 -1.30 -19.34
CA THR A 272 5.04 -1.83 -19.27
C THR A 272 5.02 -3.21 -18.62
N ILE A 273 5.61 -4.22 -19.29
CA ILE A 273 5.85 -5.55 -18.72
C ILE A 273 7.15 -5.51 -17.91
N LEU A 274 7.08 -5.99 -16.66
CA LEU A 274 8.23 -6.04 -15.76
C LEU A 274 9.03 -7.32 -16.00
N ARG A 275 10.26 -7.18 -16.53
CA ARG A 275 11.16 -8.30 -16.86
C ARG A 275 12.54 -8.07 -16.31
N THR A 276 13.27 -9.16 -16.14
CA THR A 276 14.68 -9.18 -15.77
C THR A 276 15.38 -10.39 -16.36
N ASP A 277 16.64 -10.22 -16.76
CA ASP A 277 17.45 -11.26 -17.40
C ASP A 277 18.29 -12.07 -16.40
N PHE A 278 18.37 -11.63 -15.14
CA PHE A 278 19.26 -12.25 -14.15
C PHE A 278 18.55 -13.27 -13.24
N LEU A 279 17.22 -13.37 -13.28
CA LEU A 279 16.49 -14.38 -12.52
C LEU A 279 16.44 -15.72 -13.25
N PRO A 280 16.48 -16.84 -12.52
CA PRO A 280 16.46 -18.18 -13.12
C PRO A 280 15.08 -18.57 -13.66
N ARG A 281 14.03 -17.82 -13.32
CA ARG A 281 12.64 -18.08 -13.67
C ARG A 281 11.93 -16.77 -13.97
N ASP A 282 10.86 -16.87 -14.76
CA ASP A 282 10.04 -15.72 -15.10
C ASP A 282 9.26 -15.22 -13.89
N LEU A 283 9.13 -13.89 -13.81
CA LEU A 283 8.18 -13.24 -12.92
C LEU A 283 6.76 -13.43 -13.48
N VAL A 284 5.80 -13.56 -12.59
CA VAL A 284 4.40 -13.90 -12.94
C VAL A 284 3.43 -12.81 -12.51
N ASP A 285 3.58 -12.32 -11.27
CA ASP A 285 2.63 -11.42 -10.64
C ASP A 285 3.30 -10.13 -10.17
N GLY A 286 2.64 -9.00 -10.45
CA GLY A 286 2.92 -7.74 -9.76
C GLY A 286 2.18 -7.76 -8.42
N VAL A 287 2.91 -7.56 -7.32
CA VAL A 287 2.37 -7.76 -5.96
C VAL A 287 2.08 -6.44 -5.26
N ARG A 288 3.07 -5.57 -5.20
CA ARG A 288 2.97 -4.32 -4.45
C ARG A 288 3.82 -3.23 -5.07
N MET A 289 3.33 -1.99 -4.96
CA MET A 289 4.09 -0.79 -5.29
C MET A 289 3.97 0.26 -4.20
N LEU A 290 5.03 1.03 -4.02
CA LEU A 290 5.08 2.16 -3.09
C LEU A 290 5.98 3.26 -3.65
N GLN A 291 5.79 4.48 -3.15
CA GLN A 291 6.67 5.61 -3.43
C GLN A 291 7.52 5.91 -2.20
N HIS A 292 8.80 6.18 -2.42
CA HIS A 292 9.72 6.69 -1.40
C HIS A 292 10.55 7.83 -1.99
N GLY A 293 10.37 9.03 -1.47
CA GLY A 293 10.87 10.23 -2.11
C GLY A 293 10.28 10.39 -3.52
N ASN A 294 11.16 10.54 -4.52
CA ASN A 294 10.78 10.63 -5.93
C ASN A 294 10.82 9.26 -6.66
N ASP A 295 11.17 8.19 -5.95
CA ASP A 295 11.34 6.88 -6.54
C ASP A 295 10.12 6.00 -6.32
N VAL A 296 9.70 5.28 -7.36
CA VAL A 296 8.64 4.28 -7.29
C VAL A 296 9.28 2.90 -7.26
N TYR A 297 8.89 2.10 -6.27
CA TYR A 297 9.35 0.73 -6.09
C TYR A 297 8.19 -0.22 -6.34
N ILE A 298 8.48 -1.31 -7.06
CA ILE A 298 7.50 -2.34 -7.42
C ILE A 298 8.07 -3.71 -7.08
N LEU A 299 7.32 -4.49 -6.32
CA LEU A 299 7.60 -5.90 -6.10
C LEU A 299 6.86 -6.73 -7.15
N ALA A 300 7.60 -7.57 -7.86
CA ALA A 300 7.07 -8.63 -8.69
C ALA A 300 7.63 -9.99 -8.24
N THR A 301 6.79 -11.02 -8.31
CA THR A 301 7.13 -12.37 -7.88
C THR A 301 6.87 -13.39 -8.98
N GLY A 302 7.57 -14.50 -8.90
CA GLY A 302 7.42 -15.64 -9.80
C GLY A 302 7.50 -16.97 -9.04
N ASN A 303 7.73 -18.05 -9.76
CA ASN A 303 7.84 -19.39 -9.20
C ASN A 303 9.16 -19.58 -8.45
N GLY A 304 9.20 -19.20 -7.17
CA GLY A 304 10.38 -19.31 -6.33
C GLY A 304 11.43 -18.22 -6.55
N CYS A 305 11.01 -17.04 -7.02
CA CYS A 305 11.88 -15.88 -7.16
C CYS A 305 11.08 -14.58 -6.97
N SER A 306 11.80 -13.49 -6.72
CA SER A 306 11.22 -12.15 -6.64
C SER A 306 12.19 -11.10 -7.14
N CYS A 307 11.66 -9.97 -7.58
CA CYS A 307 12.45 -8.81 -7.97
C CYS A 307 11.78 -7.53 -7.49
N ILE A 308 12.58 -6.62 -6.97
CA ILE A 308 12.18 -5.24 -6.73
C ILE A 308 12.63 -4.39 -7.93
N PHE A 309 11.72 -3.61 -8.48
CA PHE A 309 12.02 -2.64 -9.52
C PHE A 309 12.01 -1.23 -8.90
N LYS A 310 13.03 -0.47 -9.18
CA LYS A 310 13.10 0.96 -8.83
C LYS A 310 12.96 1.77 -10.12
N ASN A 311 11.89 2.56 -10.25
CA ASN A 311 11.59 3.34 -11.47
C ASN A 311 11.63 2.45 -12.72
N LEU A 312 10.98 1.30 -12.67
CA LEU A 312 10.90 0.25 -13.71
C LEU A 312 12.24 -0.46 -14.03
N LYS A 313 13.31 -0.17 -13.32
CA LYS A 313 14.59 -0.87 -13.45
C LYS A 313 14.72 -1.93 -12.37
N PRO A 314 15.02 -3.18 -12.73
CA PRO A 314 15.18 -4.23 -11.73
C PRO A 314 16.42 -3.98 -10.87
N ILE A 315 16.31 -4.25 -9.57
CA ILE A 315 17.43 -4.26 -8.63
C ILE A 315 17.99 -5.69 -8.58
N GLU A 316 19.24 -5.85 -8.97
CA GLU A 316 19.93 -7.13 -8.87
C GLU A 316 20.36 -7.37 -7.43
N VAL A 317 19.91 -8.48 -6.84
CA VAL A 317 20.25 -8.89 -5.47
C VAL A 317 21.17 -10.11 -5.53
N GLN A 318 22.40 -9.96 -5.05
CA GLN A 318 23.43 -11.02 -5.04
C GLN A 318 23.58 -11.68 -3.66
N ALA A 319 22.89 -11.17 -2.66
CA ALA A 319 23.00 -11.64 -1.28
C ALA A 319 22.60 -13.10 -1.13
N MET A 320 23.34 -13.81 -0.26
CA MET A 320 23.05 -15.18 0.16
C MET A 320 22.50 -15.16 1.59
N ILE A 321 21.43 -15.88 1.82
CA ILE A 321 20.81 -16.02 3.15
C ILE A 321 20.67 -17.49 3.52
N PRO A 322 20.52 -17.83 4.83
CA PRO A 322 20.09 -19.16 5.21
C PRO A 322 18.77 -19.52 4.54
N ASN A 323 18.69 -20.71 3.94
CA ASN A 323 17.48 -21.16 3.26
C ASN A 323 16.31 -21.25 4.26
N PRO A 324 15.23 -20.49 4.07
CA PRO A 324 14.10 -20.50 5.01
C PRO A 324 13.42 -21.88 5.19
N GLY A 325 13.53 -22.76 4.18
CA GLY A 325 13.02 -24.15 4.24
C GLY A 325 14.01 -25.15 4.82
N HIS A 326 15.33 -24.88 4.75
CA HIS A 326 16.41 -25.74 5.23
C HIS A 326 17.56 -24.86 5.73
N LEU A 327 17.52 -24.46 7.00
CA LEU A 327 18.43 -23.47 7.58
C LEU A 327 19.94 -23.86 7.54
N THR A 328 20.28 -25.11 7.19
CA THR A 328 21.66 -25.56 6.96
C THR A 328 22.24 -25.17 5.61
N ASP A 329 21.37 -24.79 4.67
CA ASP A 329 21.75 -24.48 3.30
C ASP A 329 21.69 -22.97 3.07
N MET A 330 22.49 -22.49 2.15
CA MET A 330 22.45 -21.09 1.70
C MET A 330 21.68 -20.98 0.38
N ILE A 331 20.86 -19.96 0.24
CA ILE A 331 20.13 -19.65 -0.98
C ILE A 331 20.30 -18.18 -1.33
N SER A 332 20.31 -17.85 -2.63
CA SER A 332 20.26 -16.45 -3.04
C SER A 332 18.95 -15.79 -2.59
N LEU A 333 19.03 -14.61 -2.01
CA LEU A 333 17.84 -13.85 -1.60
C LEU A 333 16.92 -13.58 -2.82
N ALA A 334 17.47 -13.37 -4.01
CA ALA A 334 16.68 -13.21 -5.25
C ALA A 334 15.90 -14.50 -5.64
N HIS A 335 16.30 -15.67 -5.12
CA HIS A 335 15.58 -16.94 -5.32
C HIS A 335 14.55 -17.23 -4.22
N CYS A 336 14.16 -16.24 -3.45
CA CYS A 336 13.08 -16.33 -2.47
C CYS A 336 11.82 -15.61 -2.99
N VAL A 337 10.66 -16.08 -2.57
CA VAL A 337 9.40 -15.35 -2.79
C VAL A 337 9.21 -14.36 -1.67
N TYR A 338 9.25 -13.07 -2.01
CA TYR A 338 8.96 -12.00 -1.05
C TYR A 338 7.46 -11.87 -0.88
N LYS A 339 6.99 -11.94 0.34
CA LYS A 339 5.57 -11.75 0.69
C LYS A 339 5.20 -10.27 0.67
N ASP A 340 6.15 -9.41 1.02
CA ASP A 340 5.95 -7.98 1.16
C ASP A 340 7.30 -7.24 1.17
N PHE A 341 7.28 -5.91 1.09
CA PHE A 341 8.47 -5.08 1.24
C PHE A 341 8.13 -3.67 1.71
N VAL A 342 9.12 -2.97 2.24
CA VAL A 342 9.07 -1.54 2.55
C VAL A 342 10.37 -0.86 2.16
N VAL A 343 10.32 0.46 2.06
CA VAL A 343 11.51 1.30 1.87
C VAL A 343 11.52 2.31 3.02
N VAL A 344 12.64 2.40 3.70
CA VAL A 344 12.86 3.29 4.84
C VAL A 344 13.96 4.31 4.51
N ASP A 345 13.95 5.46 5.16
CA ASP A 345 15.03 6.43 5.06
C ASP A 345 16.31 5.82 5.62
N ARG A 346 17.36 5.79 4.82
CA ARG A 346 18.67 5.36 5.32
C ARG A 346 19.22 6.41 6.26
N PRO A 347 19.69 6.04 7.48
CA PRO A 347 20.39 7.00 8.33
C PRO A 347 21.57 7.59 7.57
N LYS A 348 21.73 8.92 7.60
CA LYS A 348 22.96 9.52 7.09
C LYS A 348 24.08 9.14 8.06
N GLU A 349 25.08 8.44 7.56
CA GLU A 349 26.31 8.15 8.29
C GLU A 349 27.07 9.46 8.63
#